data_06dd0c0ecebea19eeee2c55c46019b59
#
_entry.id   06dd0c0ecebea19eeee2c55c46019b59
#
_cell.length_a   1.000
_cell.length_b   1.000
_cell.length_c   1.000
_cell.angle_alpha   90.00
_cell.angle_beta   90.00
_cell.angle_gamma   90.00
#
_symmetry.space_group_name_H-M   'P 1'
#
loop_
_entity.id
_entity.type
_entity.pdbx_description
1 polymer ?
#
loop_
_entity_poly.entity_id
_entity_poly.type
_entity_poly.pdbx_seq_one_letter_code
_entity_poly.pdbx_strand_id
1 'polypeptide(L)'
;MNKNKMPEQKNDYRTVEVNGQIIMIDDFIYRRLFKDPDIPPRRKYTFIKGFYFTNGCPRIVLKVGKNKSILLSRYIMRAGKGELVDHINREPLDNRRCNLRIVNARQNMLNRKVKNNTGLIGVSIYKFKDKSYVRTSYQIKEGKRLTFRCPDTPFNRILAAFARDKFVLQEGEEEYAPLNFPCWKYEPLKSILLAEDLNKYKEKKQTCPRPRSGGSKNVKR
;
A
#
# COMPACT_ATOMS: atom_id res chain seq x y z
N MET A 1 25.42 -3.06 38.82
CA MET A 1 24.14 -3.77 38.64
C MET A 1 23.38 -3.12 37.48
N ASN A 2 23.45 -3.73 36.32
CA ASN A 2 22.94 -3.17 35.08
C ASN A 2 21.46 -3.55 34.90
N LYS A 3 20.53 -2.61 35.16
CA LYS A 3 19.06 -2.81 35.06
C LYS A 3 18.48 -2.07 33.84
N ASN A 4 19.00 -2.38 32.64
CA ASN A 4 18.32 -1.96 31.40
C ASN A 4 18.24 -3.18 30.47
N LYS A 5 17.56 -4.25 30.89
CA LYS A 5 16.98 -5.22 29.99
C LYS A 5 15.66 -4.58 29.52
N MET A 6 15.61 -4.14 28.28
CA MET A 6 14.32 -3.86 27.61
C MET A 6 13.47 -5.13 27.74
N PRO A 7 12.18 -5.01 28.09
CA PRO A 7 11.31 -6.18 28.13
C PRO A 7 11.30 -6.81 26.75
N GLU A 8 11.60 -8.11 26.68
CA GLU A 8 11.38 -8.93 25.50
C GLU A 8 9.93 -8.67 25.05
N GLN A 9 9.75 -8.10 23.87
CA GLN A 9 8.43 -8.01 23.25
C GLN A 9 7.96 -9.44 23.04
N LYS A 10 7.15 -9.96 23.95
CA LYS A 10 6.37 -11.17 23.75
C LYS A 10 5.67 -11.01 22.41
N ASN A 11 5.95 -11.91 21.47
CA ASN A 11 5.24 -11.95 20.19
C ASN A 11 3.75 -12.16 20.48
N ASP A 12 3.01 -11.08 20.52
CA ASP A 12 1.59 -11.04 20.87
C ASP A 12 0.70 -11.49 19.69
N TYR A 13 1.22 -12.38 18.83
CA TYR A 13 0.50 -12.92 17.69
C TYR A 13 0.66 -14.44 17.57
N ARG A 14 -0.29 -15.04 16.86
CA ARG A 14 -0.29 -16.47 16.49
C ARG A 14 -0.37 -16.63 14.99
N THR A 15 0.06 -17.80 14.54
CA THR A 15 -0.10 -18.24 13.17
C THR A 15 -1.24 -19.26 13.07
N VAL A 16 -2.01 -19.17 12.00
CA VAL A 16 -3.05 -20.15 11.65
C VAL A 16 -2.76 -20.65 10.25
N GLU A 17 -2.56 -21.95 10.11
CA GLU A 17 -2.41 -22.57 8.80
C GLU A 17 -3.78 -22.93 8.23
N VAL A 18 -4.03 -22.48 6.99
CA VAL A 18 -5.25 -22.77 6.25
C VAL A 18 -4.88 -23.06 4.79
N ASN A 19 -5.14 -24.27 4.34
CA ASN A 19 -4.83 -24.72 2.95
C ASN A 19 -3.37 -24.44 2.55
N GLY A 20 -2.41 -24.72 3.43
CA GLY A 20 -0.99 -24.51 3.21
C GLY A 20 -0.52 -23.03 3.25
N GLN A 21 -1.39 -22.10 3.62
CA GLN A 21 -1.06 -20.70 3.80
C GLN A 21 -1.06 -20.32 5.28
N ILE A 22 -0.03 -19.59 5.71
CA ILE A 22 0.13 -19.16 7.10
C ILE A 22 -0.41 -17.74 7.26
N ILE A 23 -1.45 -17.60 8.08
CA ILE A 23 -2.08 -16.30 8.42
C ILE A 23 -1.55 -15.86 9.77
N MET A 24 -1.07 -14.62 9.89
CA MET A 24 -0.69 -14.00 11.17
C MET A 24 -1.85 -13.21 11.74
N ILE A 25 -2.15 -13.42 13.04
CA ILE A 25 -3.27 -12.78 13.76
C ILE A 25 -2.81 -12.50 15.18
N ASP A 26 -3.22 -11.36 15.76
CA ASP A 26 -2.97 -11.08 17.19
C ASP A 26 -3.52 -12.18 18.09
N ASP A 27 -2.80 -12.55 19.16
CA ASP A 27 -3.20 -13.63 20.09
C ASP A 27 -4.61 -13.41 20.65
N PHE A 28 -4.95 -12.20 21.05
CA PHE A 28 -6.28 -11.86 21.54
C PHE A 28 -7.39 -12.12 20.49
N ILE A 29 -7.11 -11.81 19.21
CA ILE A 29 -8.07 -12.08 18.12
C ILE A 29 -8.16 -13.58 17.90
N TYR A 30 -7.03 -14.30 17.90
CA TYR A 30 -6.99 -15.75 17.78
C TYR A 30 -7.87 -16.43 18.84
N ARG A 31 -7.65 -16.15 20.13
CA ARG A 31 -8.43 -16.71 21.24
C ARG A 31 -9.92 -16.45 21.08
N ARG A 32 -10.28 -15.21 20.67
CA ARG A 32 -11.68 -14.87 20.39
C ARG A 32 -12.30 -15.66 19.25
N LEU A 33 -11.53 -15.91 18.20
CA LEU A 33 -12.00 -16.66 17.04
C LEU A 33 -12.16 -18.15 17.33
N PHE A 34 -11.28 -18.73 18.13
CA PHE A 34 -11.22 -20.17 18.45
C PHE A 34 -11.82 -20.53 19.82
N LYS A 35 -12.64 -19.67 20.40
CA LYS A 35 -13.40 -19.93 21.64
C LYS A 35 -12.52 -20.18 22.87
N ASP A 36 -11.63 -19.26 23.17
CA ASP A 36 -11.04 -19.25 24.48
C ASP A 36 -12.13 -19.01 25.54
N PRO A 37 -12.34 -19.92 26.55
CA PRO A 37 -13.37 -19.77 27.56
C PRO A 37 -13.21 -18.50 28.40
N ASP A 38 -11.97 -17.99 28.53
CA ASP A 38 -11.65 -16.78 29.31
C ASP A 38 -11.99 -15.48 28.59
N ILE A 39 -12.34 -15.54 27.30
CA ILE A 39 -12.68 -14.37 26.50
C ILE A 39 -14.18 -14.36 26.17
N PRO A 40 -14.96 -13.39 26.74
CA PRO A 40 -16.39 -13.35 26.52
C PRO A 40 -16.72 -13.18 25.05
N PRO A 41 -17.70 -13.93 24.51
CA PRO A 41 -18.13 -13.82 23.13
C PRO A 41 -18.72 -12.42 22.88
N ARG A 42 -18.40 -11.82 21.72
CA ARG A 42 -19.12 -10.62 21.29
C ARG A 42 -20.58 -10.96 21.05
N ARG A 43 -21.50 -10.18 21.59
CA ARG A 43 -22.96 -10.39 21.67
C ARG A 43 -23.67 -10.91 20.41
N LYS A 44 -23.06 -10.91 19.23
CA LYS A 44 -23.74 -11.24 17.97
C LYS A 44 -23.04 -12.26 17.07
N TYR A 45 -21.78 -12.62 17.32
CA TYR A 45 -20.99 -13.46 16.42
C TYR A 45 -20.28 -14.53 17.22
N THR A 46 -20.90 -15.69 17.33
CA THR A 46 -20.50 -16.65 18.34
C THR A 46 -19.49 -17.69 17.84
N PHE A 47 -19.36 -17.98 16.53
CA PHE A 47 -18.47 -19.04 16.09
C PHE A 47 -18.00 -18.86 14.64
N ILE A 48 -16.71 -19.10 14.42
CA ILE A 48 -16.18 -19.34 13.09
C ILE A 48 -16.57 -20.75 12.67
N LYS A 49 -17.14 -20.86 11.49
CA LYS A 49 -17.42 -22.13 10.84
C LYS A 49 -16.23 -22.63 10.02
N GLY A 50 -15.38 -21.71 9.57
CA GLY A 50 -14.20 -22.01 8.77
C GLY A 50 -13.53 -20.78 8.19
N PHE A 51 -12.38 -21.04 7.58
CA PHE A 51 -11.62 -20.08 6.78
C PHE A 51 -11.64 -20.50 5.31
N TYR A 52 -11.59 -19.53 4.41
CA TYR A 52 -11.29 -19.73 3.00
C TYR A 52 -10.65 -18.48 2.40
N PHE A 53 -10.16 -18.58 1.17
CA PHE A 53 -9.49 -17.47 0.51
C PHE A 53 -10.30 -16.95 -0.67
N THR A 54 -10.26 -15.64 -0.87
CA THR A 54 -10.76 -14.98 -2.08
C THR A 54 -9.69 -13.99 -2.56
N ASN A 55 -9.17 -14.20 -3.76
CA ASN A 55 -8.10 -13.37 -4.33
C ASN A 55 -6.88 -13.22 -3.38
N GLY A 56 -6.46 -14.32 -2.73
CA GLY A 56 -5.33 -14.34 -1.79
C GLY A 56 -5.61 -13.72 -0.42
N CYS A 57 -6.82 -13.21 -0.18
CA CYS A 57 -7.21 -12.63 1.10
C CYS A 57 -8.00 -13.63 1.96
N PRO A 58 -7.66 -13.82 3.24
CA PRO A 58 -8.38 -14.72 4.13
C PRO A 58 -9.76 -14.18 4.49
N ARG A 59 -10.74 -15.07 4.43
CA ARG A 59 -12.12 -14.81 4.86
C ARG A 59 -12.52 -15.78 5.94
N ILE A 60 -13.36 -15.32 6.84
CA ILE A 60 -14.00 -16.15 7.86
C ILE A 60 -15.49 -16.28 7.58
N VAL A 61 -16.03 -17.46 7.90
CA VAL A 61 -17.46 -17.71 7.87
C VAL A 61 -17.99 -17.65 9.30
N LEU A 62 -18.84 -16.70 9.57
CA LEU A 62 -19.49 -16.53 10.88
C LEU A 62 -20.87 -17.19 10.85
N LYS A 63 -21.19 -17.94 11.91
CA LYS A 63 -22.55 -18.49 12.13
C LYS A 63 -23.40 -17.42 12.78
N VAL A 64 -24.23 -16.72 11.98
CA VAL A 64 -25.19 -15.71 12.45
C VAL A 64 -26.50 -15.94 11.72
N GLY A 65 -27.37 -16.79 12.27
CA GLY A 65 -28.59 -17.20 11.57
C GLY A 65 -28.27 -17.83 10.21
N LYS A 66 -28.19 -17.02 9.15
CA LYS A 66 -27.60 -17.42 7.86
C LYS A 66 -26.07 -17.23 7.91
N ASN A 67 -25.31 -18.17 7.33
CA ASN A 67 -23.84 -18.06 7.27
C ASN A 67 -23.42 -16.75 6.59
N LYS A 68 -22.66 -15.92 7.29
CA LYS A 68 -22.14 -14.66 6.76
C LYS A 68 -20.63 -14.77 6.56
N SER A 69 -20.17 -14.51 5.35
CA SER A 69 -18.76 -14.44 5.03
C SER A 69 -18.26 -12.99 5.12
N ILE A 70 -17.11 -12.81 5.76
CA ILE A 70 -16.45 -11.50 5.89
C ILE A 70 -14.93 -11.65 5.71
N LEU A 71 -14.26 -10.66 5.14
CA LEU A 71 -12.80 -10.60 5.14
C LEU A 71 -12.28 -10.54 6.58
N LEU A 72 -11.22 -11.31 6.89
CA LEU A 72 -10.65 -11.37 8.22
C LEU A 72 -10.19 -9.98 8.69
N SER A 73 -9.49 -9.23 7.84
CA SER A 73 -9.05 -7.86 8.12
C SER A 73 -10.22 -6.93 8.49
N ARG A 74 -11.34 -7.00 7.77
CA ARG A 74 -12.55 -6.21 8.10
C ARG A 74 -13.17 -6.61 9.43
N TYR A 75 -13.17 -7.89 9.76
CA TYR A 75 -13.63 -8.38 11.05
C TYR A 75 -12.77 -7.84 12.19
N ILE A 76 -11.44 -7.92 12.05
CA ILE A 76 -10.46 -7.43 13.04
C ILE A 76 -10.62 -5.93 13.28
N MET A 77 -10.66 -5.15 12.21
CA MET A 77 -10.74 -3.69 12.25
C MET A 77 -12.16 -3.18 12.54
N ARG A 78 -13.16 -4.05 12.58
CA ARG A 78 -14.60 -3.69 12.74
C ARG A 78 -15.07 -2.70 11.67
N ALA A 79 -14.57 -2.83 10.46
CA ALA A 79 -14.85 -1.90 9.39
C ALA A 79 -16.35 -1.86 9.04
N GLY A 80 -16.92 -0.65 9.02
CA GLY A 80 -18.30 -0.38 8.68
C GLY A 80 -18.61 -0.52 7.19
N LYS A 81 -19.86 -0.30 6.81
CA LYS A 81 -20.27 -0.28 5.39
C LYS A 81 -19.55 0.87 4.66
N GLY A 82 -18.92 0.57 3.55
CA GLY A 82 -18.19 1.57 2.75
C GLY A 82 -16.72 1.80 3.15
N GLU A 83 -16.31 1.42 4.36
CA GLU A 83 -14.91 1.52 4.78
C GLU A 83 -14.07 0.42 4.11
N LEU A 84 -12.84 0.76 3.75
CA LEU A 84 -11.84 -0.17 3.24
C LEU A 84 -10.81 -0.46 4.32
N VAL A 85 -10.26 -1.68 4.32
CA VAL A 85 -9.14 -2.05 5.19
C VAL A 85 -7.95 -2.39 4.32
N ASP A 86 -6.84 -1.71 4.58
CA ASP A 86 -5.57 -1.86 3.88
C ASP A 86 -4.53 -2.54 4.77
N HIS A 87 -3.64 -3.33 4.16
CA HIS A 87 -2.49 -3.93 4.80
C HIS A 87 -1.28 -3.03 4.57
N ILE A 88 -0.74 -2.42 5.63
CA ILE A 88 0.35 -1.42 5.55
C ILE A 88 1.57 -1.99 4.80
N ASN A 89 1.95 -3.24 5.10
CA ASN A 89 3.06 -3.95 4.46
C ASN A 89 2.70 -4.59 3.11
N ARG A 90 1.42 -4.51 2.67
CA ARG A 90 0.89 -5.10 1.43
C ARG A 90 0.95 -6.64 1.40
N GLU A 91 0.95 -7.30 2.58
CA GLU A 91 0.89 -8.75 2.72
C GLU A 91 -0.49 -9.17 3.26
N PRO A 92 -1.38 -9.73 2.42
CA PRO A 92 -2.75 -10.06 2.80
C PRO A 92 -2.90 -11.09 3.92
N LEU A 93 -1.84 -11.86 4.17
CA LEU A 93 -1.81 -12.89 5.22
C LEU A 93 -1.39 -12.34 6.59
N ASP A 94 -0.83 -11.14 6.65
CA ASP A 94 -0.49 -10.46 7.91
C ASP A 94 -1.67 -9.63 8.41
N ASN A 95 -2.56 -10.28 9.15
CA ASN A 95 -3.77 -9.68 9.69
C ASN A 95 -3.62 -9.21 11.15
N ARG A 96 -2.40 -8.88 11.59
CA ARG A 96 -2.17 -8.22 12.87
C ARG A 96 -2.69 -6.79 12.83
N ARG A 97 -3.29 -6.32 13.92
CA ARG A 97 -3.88 -4.97 13.99
C ARG A 97 -2.87 -3.85 13.70
N CYS A 98 -1.62 -4.04 14.13
CA CYS A 98 -0.53 -3.08 13.85
C CYS A 98 -0.24 -2.92 12.35
N ASN A 99 -0.58 -3.92 11.53
CA ASN A 99 -0.43 -3.91 10.09
C ASN A 99 -1.71 -3.53 9.33
N LEU A 100 -2.81 -3.32 10.02
CA LEU A 100 -4.10 -3.01 9.41
C LEU A 100 -4.49 -1.55 9.68
N ARG A 101 -5.10 -0.90 8.70
CA ARG A 101 -5.67 0.45 8.83
C ARG A 101 -6.96 0.60 8.04
N ILE A 102 -7.86 1.44 8.54
CA ILE A 102 -9.04 1.87 7.79
C ILE A 102 -8.61 3.00 6.86
N VAL A 103 -9.00 2.91 5.60
CA VAL A 103 -8.61 3.84 4.54
C VAL A 103 -9.79 4.16 3.62
N ASN A 104 -9.70 5.31 2.94
CA ASN A 104 -10.59 5.61 1.82
C ASN A 104 -10.07 4.99 0.51
N ALA A 105 -10.85 5.09 -0.57
CA ALA A 105 -10.51 4.49 -1.86
C ALA A 105 -9.18 5.04 -2.44
N ARG A 106 -8.91 6.34 -2.28
CA ARG A 106 -7.67 6.97 -2.73
C ARG A 106 -6.46 6.41 -1.97
N GLN A 107 -6.51 6.41 -0.63
CA GLN A 107 -5.45 5.90 0.22
C GLN A 107 -5.13 4.43 -0.07
N ASN A 108 -6.17 3.61 -0.26
CA ASN A 108 -6.01 2.20 -0.64
C ASN A 108 -5.31 2.03 -2.00
N MET A 109 -5.62 2.90 -2.99
CA MET A 109 -4.94 2.89 -4.28
C MET A 109 -3.46 3.27 -4.18
N LEU A 110 -3.10 4.20 -3.29
CA LEU A 110 -1.72 4.66 -3.11
C LEU A 110 -0.80 3.56 -2.59
N ASN A 111 -1.29 2.66 -1.74
CA ASN A 111 -0.51 1.53 -1.21
C ASN A 111 -0.41 0.34 -2.18
N ARG A 112 -1.07 0.37 -3.34
CA ARG A 112 -1.13 -0.78 -4.24
C ARG A 112 0.24 -1.14 -4.81
N LYS A 113 0.58 -2.45 -4.81
CA LYS A 113 1.72 -2.98 -5.56
C LYS A 113 1.47 -2.78 -7.06
N VAL A 114 2.34 -2.02 -7.72
CA VAL A 114 2.28 -1.83 -9.18
C VAL A 114 3.49 -2.51 -9.80
N LYS A 115 3.24 -3.45 -10.72
CA LYS A 115 4.30 -4.02 -11.54
C LYS A 115 4.71 -3.00 -12.59
N ASN A 116 6.01 -2.73 -12.70
CA ASN A 116 6.59 -1.87 -13.73
C ASN A 116 7.94 -2.41 -14.20
N ASN A 117 8.48 -1.83 -15.25
CA ASN A 117 9.73 -2.25 -15.87
C ASN A 117 10.98 -1.56 -15.32
N THR A 118 10.85 -0.74 -14.28
CA THR A 118 11.95 0.01 -13.68
C THR A 118 12.35 -0.50 -12.30
N GLY A 119 11.49 -1.28 -11.65
CA GLY A 119 11.62 -1.64 -10.23
C GLY A 119 11.35 -0.48 -9.26
N LEU A 120 11.10 0.75 -9.77
CA LEU A 120 10.88 1.95 -8.97
C LEU A 120 9.38 2.30 -8.93
N ILE A 121 8.86 2.60 -7.75
CA ILE A 121 7.44 2.90 -7.55
C ILE A 121 7.04 4.15 -8.33
N GLY A 122 6.01 4.03 -9.18
CA GLY A 122 5.45 5.15 -9.93
C GLY A 122 6.34 5.71 -11.04
N VAL A 123 7.44 5.04 -11.36
CA VAL A 123 8.35 5.40 -12.47
C VAL A 123 8.13 4.45 -13.64
N SER A 124 7.97 4.99 -14.82
CA SER A 124 7.74 4.21 -16.05
C SER A 124 8.60 4.69 -17.20
N ILE A 125 9.03 3.76 -18.05
CA ILE A 125 9.72 4.04 -19.30
C ILE A 125 8.72 4.00 -20.44
N TYR A 126 8.82 4.95 -21.36
CA TYR A 126 8.06 4.96 -22.59
C TYR A 126 8.95 5.35 -23.78
N LYS A 127 8.61 4.85 -24.96
CA LYS A 127 9.29 5.20 -26.20
C LYS A 127 8.50 6.27 -26.96
N PHE A 128 9.23 7.21 -27.54
CA PHE A 128 8.68 8.19 -28.45
C PHE A 128 9.64 8.38 -29.61
N LYS A 129 9.20 8.07 -30.83
CA LYS A 129 10.07 7.87 -32.00
C LYS A 129 11.18 6.88 -31.61
N ASP A 130 12.42 7.15 -31.91
CA ASP A 130 13.56 6.27 -31.67
C ASP A 130 14.23 6.46 -30.30
N LYS A 131 13.63 7.28 -29.41
CA LYS A 131 14.20 7.61 -28.12
C LYS A 131 13.36 7.08 -26.97
N SER A 132 14.04 6.65 -25.91
CA SER A 132 13.41 6.23 -24.66
C SER A 132 13.41 7.37 -23.64
N TYR A 133 12.31 7.48 -22.91
CA TYR A 133 12.12 8.47 -21.86
C TYR A 133 11.60 7.82 -20.60
N VAL A 134 11.99 8.37 -19.46
CA VAL A 134 11.42 8.03 -18.17
C VAL A 134 10.44 9.12 -17.74
N ARG A 135 9.36 8.70 -17.11
CA ARG A 135 8.42 9.62 -16.46
C ARG A 135 7.96 9.09 -15.13
N THR A 136 7.65 10.03 -14.25
CA THR A 136 6.76 9.80 -13.13
C THR A 136 5.58 10.74 -13.20
N SER A 137 4.43 10.31 -12.66
CA SER A 137 3.27 11.19 -12.53
C SER A 137 2.52 10.83 -11.24
N TYR A 138 2.05 11.85 -10.56
CA TYR A 138 1.28 11.72 -9.33
C TYR A 138 0.01 12.57 -9.42
N GLN A 139 -1.12 11.98 -9.11
CA GLN A 139 -2.39 12.70 -9.09
C GLN A 139 -2.56 13.30 -7.70
N ILE A 140 -2.67 14.61 -7.61
CA ILE A 140 -2.92 15.33 -6.36
C ILE A 140 -4.39 15.28 -5.96
N LYS A 141 -4.69 15.67 -4.70
CA LYS A 141 -6.06 15.63 -4.15
C LYS A 141 -7.04 16.47 -4.97
N GLU A 142 -6.60 17.59 -5.53
CA GLU A 142 -7.40 18.48 -6.38
C GLU A 142 -7.68 17.92 -7.79
N GLY A 143 -7.31 16.69 -8.08
CA GLY A 143 -7.51 16.06 -9.39
C GLY A 143 -6.47 16.41 -10.45
N LYS A 144 -5.61 17.41 -10.23
CA LYS A 144 -4.48 17.73 -11.11
C LYS A 144 -3.43 16.62 -11.06
N ARG A 145 -2.58 16.57 -12.08
CA ARG A 145 -1.49 15.60 -12.18
C ARG A 145 -0.15 16.31 -12.26
N LEU A 146 0.67 16.10 -11.24
CA LEU A 146 2.09 16.45 -11.27
C LEU A 146 2.83 15.44 -12.16
N THR A 147 3.74 15.91 -12.99
CA THR A 147 4.50 15.05 -13.91
C THR A 147 5.94 15.53 -14.03
N PHE A 148 6.86 14.60 -13.91
CA PHE A 148 8.28 14.79 -14.23
C PHE A 148 8.67 13.86 -15.36
N ARG A 149 9.45 14.34 -16.34
CA ARG A 149 9.91 13.59 -17.51
C ARG A 149 11.32 14.00 -17.88
N CYS A 150 12.13 13.02 -18.29
CA CYS A 150 13.49 13.21 -18.78
C CYS A 150 13.90 12.06 -19.72
N PRO A 151 15.02 12.14 -20.45
CA PRO A 151 15.58 11.02 -21.21
C PRO A 151 15.80 9.79 -20.31
N ASP A 152 15.71 8.61 -20.89
CA ASP A 152 15.91 7.36 -20.14
C ASP A 152 17.39 7.05 -19.98
N THR A 153 17.92 7.33 -18.79
CA THR A 153 19.24 6.92 -18.32
C THR A 153 19.12 6.34 -16.90
N PRO A 154 20.07 5.53 -16.42
CA PRO A 154 20.04 5.04 -15.03
C PRO A 154 19.91 6.17 -14.00
N PHE A 155 20.66 7.27 -14.18
CA PHE A 155 20.57 8.47 -13.33
C PHE A 155 19.16 9.09 -13.36
N ASN A 156 18.60 9.28 -14.54
CA ASN A 156 17.28 9.90 -14.71
C ASN A 156 16.14 9.04 -14.18
N ARG A 157 16.28 7.72 -14.12
CA ARG A 157 15.31 6.82 -13.45
C ARG A 157 15.28 7.10 -11.95
N ILE A 158 16.45 7.26 -11.32
CA ILE A 158 16.57 7.62 -9.90
C ILE A 158 16.00 9.02 -9.66
N LEU A 159 16.33 9.98 -10.52
CA LEU A 159 15.81 11.35 -10.44
C LEU A 159 14.27 11.38 -10.56
N ALA A 160 13.67 10.56 -11.42
CA ALA A 160 12.23 10.42 -11.53
C ALA A 160 11.61 9.79 -10.27
N ALA A 161 12.32 8.89 -9.59
CA ALA A 161 11.90 8.33 -8.31
C ALA A 161 11.92 9.39 -7.20
N PHE A 162 12.94 10.25 -7.16
CA PHE A 162 12.96 11.41 -6.25
C PHE A 162 11.80 12.37 -6.53
N ALA A 163 11.53 12.67 -7.80
CA ALA A 163 10.41 13.53 -8.17
C ALA A 163 9.06 12.93 -7.72
N ARG A 164 8.88 11.63 -7.85
CA ARG A 164 7.69 10.94 -7.36
C ARG A 164 7.59 11.03 -5.85
N ASP A 165 8.67 10.78 -5.12
CA ASP A 165 8.66 10.83 -3.66
C ASP A 165 8.41 12.26 -3.17
N LYS A 166 9.00 13.27 -3.82
CA LYS A 166 8.69 14.68 -3.58
C LYS A 166 7.20 14.99 -3.73
N PHE A 167 6.55 14.52 -4.80
CA PHE A 167 5.11 14.73 -5.01
C PHE A 167 4.26 14.13 -3.90
N VAL A 168 4.62 12.94 -3.40
CA VAL A 168 3.94 12.30 -2.26
C VAL A 168 4.07 13.14 -1.00
N LEU A 169 5.30 13.63 -0.72
CA LEU A 169 5.57 14.44 0.48
C LEU A 169 4.88 15.81 0.41
N GLN A 170 4.79 16.43 -0.77
CA GLN A 170 4.04 17.68 -0.97
C GLN A 170 2.56 17.55 -0.67
N GLU A 171 1.97 16.37 -0.92
CA GLU A 171 0.57 16.06 -0.64
C GLU A 171 0.33 15.56 0.81
N GLY A 172 1.41 15.32 1.59
CA GLY A 172 1.32 14.74 2.92
C GLY A 172 0.71 13.34 2.93
N GLU A 173 1.02 12.53 1.91
CA GLU A 173 0.44 11.19 1.72
C GLU A 173 1.45 10.05 1.96
N GLU A 174 2.61 10.34 2.56
CA GLU A 174 3.71 9.40 2.82
C GLU A 174 3.34 8.25 3.79
N GLU A 175 2.25 8.37 4.53
CA GLU A 175 1.72 7.27 5.32
C GLU A 175 1.04 6.20 4.46
N TYR A 176 0.40 6.62 3.36
CA TYR A 176 -0.39 5.75 2.50
C TYR A 176 0.34 5.38 1.21
N ALA A 177 1.19 6.26 0.71
CA ALA A 177 1.95 6.09 -0.52
C ALA A 177 3.41 5.72 -0.18
N PRO A 178 3.82 4.45 -0.38
CA PRO A 178 5.19 4.05 -0.09
C PRO A 178 6.17 4.86 -0.94
N LEU A 179 7.27 5.32 -0.33
CA LEU A 179 8.34 6.04 -1.01
C LEU A 179 9.34 5.05 -1.63
N ASN A 180 10.01 5.48 -2.71
CA ASN A 180 11.16 4.74 -3.25
C ASN A 180 12.33 4.77 -2.28
N PHE A 181 12.48 5.89 -1.55
CA PHE A 181 13.54 6.12 -0.57
C PHE A 181 12.90 6.52 0.76
N PRO A 182 12.66 5.56 1.67
CA PRO A 182 11.96 5.80 2.93
C PRO A 182 12.60 6.85 3.85
N CYS A 183 13.91 7.11 3.69
CA CYS A 183 14.64 8.14 4.46
C CYS A 183 14.06 9.56 4.28
N TRP A 184 13.41 9.84 3.14
CA TRP A 184 12.74 11.13 2.90
C TRP A 184 11.54 11.42 3.81
N LYS A 185 11.10 10.47 4.63
CA LYS A 185 10.06 10.73 5.64
C LYS A 185 10.55 11.57 6.82
N TYR A 186 11.86 11.63 7.03
CA TYR A 186 12.48 12.19 8.24
C TYR A 186 13.23 13.47 7.94
N GLU A 187 13.18 14.39 8.90
CA GLU A 187 14.00 15.62 8.86
C GLU A 187 15.49 15.30 9.16
N PRO A 188 16.44 16.04 8.58
CA PRO A 188 16.26 17.19 7.68
C PRO A 188 16.05 16.80 6.20
N LEU A 189 16.12 15.51 5.84
CA LEU A 189 16.08 15.04 4.46
C LEU A 189 14.75 15.41 3.76
N LYS A 190 13.64 15.36 4.47
CA LYS A 190 12.33 15.77 3.95
C LYS A 190 12.35 17.21 3.45
N SER A 191 12.82 18.12 4.28
CA SER A 191 12.93 19.54 3.93
C SER A 191 13.88 19.79 2.77
N ILE A 192 14.99 19.08 2.70
CA ILE A 192 15.96 19.18 1.59
C ILE A 192 15.27 18.75 0.27
N LEU A 193 14.60 17.60 0.22
CA LEU A 193 13.93 17.16 -1.00
C LEU A 193 12.79 18.10 -1.41
N LEU A 194 12.04 18.64 -0.45
CA LEU A 194 10.94 19.55 -0.73
C LEU A 194 11.44 20.91 -1.31
N ALA A 195 12.57 21.41 -0.85
CA ALA A 195 13.18 22.64 -1.36
C ALA A 195 13.85 22.46 -2.72
N GLU A 196 14.31 21.25 -3.06
CA GLU A 196 15.13 21.00 -4.25
C GLU A 196 14.34 21.19 -5.55
N ASP A 197 14.81 22.02 -6.46
CA ASP A 197 14.25 22.11 -7.83
C ASP A 197 14.85 21.02 -8.73
N LEU A 198 14.12 19.94 -8.87
CA LEU A 198 14.53 18.81 -9.69
C LEU A 198 14.55 19.13 -11.21
N ASN A 199 13.98 20.26 -11.65
CA ASN A 199 14.00 20.64 -13.07
C ASN A 199 15.38 21.09 -13.54
N LYS A 200 16.22 21.58 -12.62
CA LYS A 200 17.61 21.97 -12.94
C LYS A 200 18.47 20.82 -13.47
N TYR A 201 18.11 19.57 -13.13
CA TYR A 201 18.82 18.37 -13.58
C TYR A 201 18.32 17.86 -14.93
N LYS A 202 17.26 18.43 -15.47
CA LYS A 202 16.82 18.12 -16.84
C LYS A 202 17.83 18.69 -17.82
N GLU A 203 18.33 17.85 -18.72
CA GLU A 203 19.16 18.32 -19.82
C GLU A 203 18.41 19.39 -20.62
N LYS A 204 19.00 20.59 -20.75
CA LYS A 204 18.38 21.77 -21.35
C LYS A 204 18.00 21.62 -22.85
N LYS A 205 18.41 20.54 -23.52
CA LYS A 205 18.29 20.36 -24.97
C LYS A 205 17.22 19.36 -25.44
N GLN A 206 16.41 18.75 -24.56
CA GLN A 206 15.35 17.83 -25.00
C GLN A 206 14.02 18.12 -24.30
N THR A 207 13.14 18.82 -25.02
CA THR A 207 11.72 18.88 -24.63
C THR A 207 11.16 17.45 -24.65
N CYS A 208 10.87 16.88 -23.50
CA CYS A 208 10.22 15.58 -23.43
C CYS A 208 8.83 15.66 -24.04
N PRO A 209 8.57 14.94 -25.14
CA PRO A 209 7.26 14.99 -25.80
C PRO A 209 6.18 14.40 -24.90
N ARG A 210 4.98 14.96 -24.97
CA ARG A 210 3.82 14.36 -24.30
C ARG A 210 3.38 13.12 -25.09
N PRO A 211 3.23 11.94 -24.48
CA PRO A 211 2.57 10.84 -25.15
C PRO A 211 1.15 11.32 -25.50
N ARG A 212 0.71 11.13 -26.75
CA ARG A 212 -0.68 11.38 -27.13
C ARG A 212 -1.56 10.47 -26.27
N SER A 213 -2.55 11.00 -25.60
CA SER A 213 -3.61 10.21 -25.00
C SER A 213 -4.21 9.38 -26.12
N GLY A 214 -3.99 8.07 -26.10
CA GLY A 214 -4.60 7.16 -27.06
C GLY A 214 -6.10 7.28 -26.96
N GLY A 215 -6.71 8.00 -27.89
CA GLY A 215 -8.15 7.98 -28.10
C GLY A 215 -8.51 6.53 -28.45
N SER A 216 -9.26 5.89 -27.59
CA SER A 216 -9.92 4.63 -27.87
C SER A 216 -10.79 4.84 -29.14
N LYS A 217 -10.28 4.40 -30.29
CA LYS A 217 -11.15 4.24 -31.44
C LYS A 217 -12.08 3.08 -31.14
N ASN A 218 -13.30 3.39 -30.75
CA ASN A 218 -14.40 2.43 -30.80
C ASN A 218 -14.50 1.89 -32.22
N VAL A 219 -13.96 0.70 -32.44
CA VAL A 219 -14.28 -0.10 -33.61
C VAL A 219 -15.67 -0.68 -33.35
N LYS A 220 -16.70 -0.03 -33.93
CA LYS A 220 -18.01 -0.66 -34.09
C LYS A 220 -17.85 -1.88 -35.00
N ARG A 221 -18.20 -3.03 -34.49
CA ARG A 221 -18.66 -4.19 -35.24
C ARG A 221 -20.09 -4.45 -34.87
#